data_672c28e07e634311e90d190aa584bf0a
#
_entry.id   672c28e07e634311e90d190aa584bf0a
#
_cell.length_a   1.000
_cell.length_b   1.000
_cell.length_c   1.000
_cell.angle_alpha   90.00
_cell.angle_beta   90.00
_cell.angle_gamma   90.00
#
_symmetry.space_group_name_H-M   'P 1'
#
loop_
_entity.id
_entity.type
_entity.pdbx_description
1 polymer ?
#
loop_
_entity_poly.entity_id
_entity_poly.type
_entity_poly.pdbx_seq_one_letter_code
_entity_poly.pdbx_strand_id
1 'polypeptide(L)'
;STDAAATFLLLRQRNIQLKDDLGETLMVEAGINDPMAIFLTITMVAIVDNELPLDMATFISFLPELGRQLGFGLVAGIIGGFLTAFLINRVRMPVSLFAPFAMASALLLFNLTSIMGGSGFLAVFIAGALLRDRMTHQTERVRQFHDGISWISQIVLFLILGLLVTPKELVAQIPLGLGIAAVLIFIARPVAASLSLAPFRIGWRQQAFIGWVGLRGAVPIFLAIIPVISPGPLSSGFFDVVFVVVIVSLILQGWTISLVARWLGLIAEPEGGAELPFEKAKD
;
A
#
# COMPACT_ATOMS: atom_id res chain seq x y z
N SER A 1 -3.21 -1.85 6.46
CA SER A 1 -2.70 -1.38 5.16
C SER A 1 -1.51 -0.45 5.37
N THR A 2 -0.45 -0.64 4.63
CA THR A 2 0.78 0.16 4.63
C THR A 2 0.99 0.75 3.24
N ASP A 3 1.44 2.01 3.20
CA ASP A 3 1.66 2.72 1.94
C ASP A 3 3.13 2.60 1.50
N ALA A 4 3.41 1.61 0.65
CA ALA A 4 4.74 1.45 0.07
C ALA A 4 5.10 2.62 -0.86
N ALA A 5 4.14 3.17 -1.61
CA ALA A 5 4.41 4.26 -2.55
C ALA A 5 4.92 5.50 -1.81
N ALA A 6 4.23 5.93 -0.74
CA ALA A 6 4.68 7.03 0.11
C ALA A 6 6.04 6.75 0.76
N THR A 7 6.27 5.51 1.22
CA THR A 7 7.54 5.08 1.81
C THR A 7 8.70 5.22 0.83
N PHE A 8 8.58 4.63 -0.36
CA PHE A 8 9.63 4.70 -1.39
C PHE A 8 9.88 6.11 -1.87
N LEU A 9 8.85 6.90 -1.95
CA LEU A 9 8.95 8.28 -2.33
C LEU A 9 9.78 9.10 -1.33
N LEU A 10 9.48 8.97 -0.03
CA LEU A 10 10.24 9.64 1.02
C LEU A 10 11.71 9.19 1.04
N LEU A 11 11.98 7.92 0.79
CA LEU A 11 13.35 7.41 0.69
C LEU A 11 14.08 7.97 -0.54
N ARG A 12 13.41 8.00 -1.70
CA ARG A 12 13.98 8.58 -2.94
C ARG A 12 14.24 10.08 -2.84
N GLN A 13 13.32 10.86 -2.26
CA GLN A 13 13.50 12.29 -2.06
C GLN A 13 14.74 12.61 -1.20
N ARG A 14 15.15 11.67 -0.35
CA ARG A 14 16.32 11.81 0.52
C ARG A 14 17.55 11.08 -0.02
N ASN A 15 17.51 10.60 -1.27
CA ASN A 15 18.57 9.81 -1.92
C ASN A 15 19.02 8.60 -1.07
N ILE A 16 18.07 7.96 -0.39
CA ILE A 16 18.32 6.78 0.43
C ILE A 16 18.01 5.53 -0.38
N GLN A 17 19.03 4.72 -0.64
CA GLN A 17 18.90 3.38 -1.15
C GLN A 17 19.02 2.40 0.01
N LEU A 18 18.07 1.46 0.10
CA LEU A 18 18.10 0.43 1.14
C LEU A 18 19.02 -0.70 0.71
N LYS A 19 19.75 -1.27 1.68
CA LYS A 19 20.56 -2.47 1.50
C LYS A 19 19.67 -3.69 1.25
N ASP A 20 20.26 -4.67 0.59
CA ASP A 20 19.64 -5.96 0.31
C ASP A 20 18.26 -5.79 -0.38
N ASP A 21 17.48 -6.84 -0.46
CA ASP A 21 16.13 -6.87 -1.07
C ASP A 21 15.04 -6.27 -0.14
N LEU A 22 15.44 -5.38 0.78
CA LEU A 22 14.53 -4.79 1.77
C LEU A 22 13.41 -3.97 1.10
N GLY A 23 13.75 -3.28 0.00
CA GLY A 23 12.77 -2.56 -0.80
C GLY A 23 11.75 -3.50 -1.43
N GLU A 24 12.18 -4.61 -2.00
CA GLU A 24 11.29 -5.60 -2.60
C GLU A 24 10.38 -6.27 -1.55
N THR A 25 10.95 -6.57 -0.37
CA THR A 25 10.17 -7.10 0.76
C THR A 25 9.05 -6.14 1.18
N LEU A 26 9.33 -4.85 1.29
CA LEU A 26 8.32 -3.83 1.61
C LEU A 26 7.24 -3.70 0.51
N MET A 27 7.62 -3.83 -0.76
CA MET A 27 6.65 -3.82 -1.87
C MET A 27 5.72 -5.02 -1.81
N VAL A 28 6.26 -6.22 -1.60
CA VAL A 28 5.47 -7.46 -1.51
C VAL A 28 4.54 -7.40 -0.30
N GLU A 29 5.05 -6.93 0.84
CA GLU A 29 4.25 -6.78 2.05
C GLU A 29 3.05 -5.86 1.81
N ALA A 30 3.27 -4.67 1.25
CA ALA A 30 2.18 -3.73 0.99
C ALA A 30 1.19 -4.27 -0.05
N GLY A 31 1.68 -4.93 -1.10
CA GLY A 31 0.84 -5.51 -2.16
C GLY A 31 -0.10 -6.61 -1.66
N ILE A 32 0.29 -7.37 -0.64
CA ILE A 32 -0.56 -8.38 0.00
C ILE A 32 -1.43 -7.78 1.11
N ASN A 33 -0.90 -6.78 1.82
CA ASN A 33 -1.56 -6.16 2.95
C ASN A 33 -2.86 -5.42 2.58
N ASP A 34 -2.89 -4.75 1.43
CA ASP A 34 -4.05 -3.99 0.97
C ASP A 34 -5.28 -4.88 0.68
N PRO A 35 -5.18 -5.97 -0.10
CA PRO A 35 -6.28 -6.92 -0.26
C PRO A 35 -6.78 -7.51 1.06
N MET A 36 -5.86 -7.82 1.99
CA MET A 36 -6.21 -8.34 3.31
C MET A 36 -6.94 -7.30 4.17
N ALA A 37 -6.48 -6.04 4.13
CA ALA A 37 -7.13 -4.96 4.87
C ALA A 37 -8.56 -4.71 4.38
N ILE A 38 -8.77 -4.74 3.06
CA ILE A 38 -10.10 -4.60 2.45
C ILE A 38 -11.01 -5.76 2.87
N PHE A 39 -10.53 -7.00 2.73
CA PHE A 39 -11.27 -8.18 3.14
C PHE A 39 -11.67 -8.12 4.62
N LEU A 40 -10.70 -7.83 5.52
CA LEU A 40 -10.97 -7.72 6.94
C LEU A 40 -11.98 -6.60 7.26
N THR A 41 -11.88 -5.45 6.60
CA THR A 41 -12.82 -4.35 6.80
C THR A 41 -14.23 -4.75 6.39
N ILE A 42 -14.41 -5.32 5.20
CA ILE A 42 -15.73 -5.75 4.71
C ILE A 42 -16.29 -6.86 5.61
N THR A 43 -15.47 -7.82 6.03
CA THR A 43 -15.87 -8.90 6.94
C THR A 43 -16.30 -8.35 8.29
N MET A 44 -15.54 -7.42 8.89
CA MET A 44 -15.90 -6.81 10.17
C MET A 44 -17.18 -6.00 10.08
N VAL A 45 -17.37 -5.24 9.01
CA VAL A 45 -18.60 -4.50 8.76
C VAL A 45 -19.78 -5.47 8.63
N ALA A 46 -19.63 -6.56 7.87
CA ALA A 46 -20.67 -7.57 7.71
C ALA A 46 -21.04 -8.26 9.04
N ILE A 47 -20.05 -8.53 9.90
CA ILE A 47 -20.29 -9.10 11.24
C ILE A 47 -21.10 -8.11 12.10
N VAL A 48 -20.72 -6.84 12.11
CA VAL A 48 -21.38 -5.80 12.92
C VAL A 48 -22.80 -5.51 12.39
N ASP A 49 -22.96 -5.36 11.07
CA ASP A 49 -24.24 -5.03 10.44
C ASP A 49 -25.28 -6.17 10.58
N ASN A 50 -24.82 -7.41 10.60
CA ASN A 50 -25.71 -8.58 10.78
C ASN A 50 -25.76 -9.10 12.23
N GLU A 51 -25.20 -8.36 13.17
CA GLU A 51 -25.17 -8.72 14.60
C GLU A 51 -24.64 -10.15 14.87
N LEU A 52 -23.66 -10.58 14.04
CA LEU A 52 -23.08 -11.91 14.18
C LEU A 52 -22.15 -11.98 15.40
N PRO A 53 -22.05 -13.13 16.06
CA PRO A 53 -21.15 -13.28 17.20
C PRO A 53 -19.70 -13.13 16.79
N LEU A 54 -18.91 -12.42 17.61
CA LEU A 54 -17.45 -12.26 17.42
C LEU A 54 -16.73 -13.50 17.97
N ASP A 55 -16.95 -14.65 17.35
CA ASP A 55 -16.31 -15.90 17.72
C ASP A 55 -15.45 -16.47 16.58
N MET A 56 -14.66 -17.49 16.91
CA MET A 56 -13.76 -18.12 15.95
C MET A 56 -14.54 -18.83 14.81
N ALA A 57 -15.73 -19.34 15.10
CA ALA A 57 -16.54 -20.03 14.10
C ALA A 57 -17.02 -19.06 13.01
N THR A 58 -17.45 -17.87 13.41
CA THR A 58 -17.83 -16.79 12.48
C THR A 58 -16.64 -16.38 11.60
N PHE A 59 -15.43 -16.18 12.16
CA PHE A 59 -14.25 -15.89 11.35
C PHE A 59 -13.89 -17.00 10.36
N ILE A 60 -13.96 -18.26 10.80
CA ILE A 60 -13.68 -19.41 9.93
C ILE A 60 -14.68 -19.48 8.77
N SER A 61 -15.93 -19.08 8.96
CA SER A 61 -16.96 -19.09 7.91
C SER A 61 -16.62 -18.15 6.73
N PHE A 62 -15.80 -17.11 6.94
CA PHE A 62 -15.34 -16.20 5.89
C PHE A 62 -14.07 -16.65 5.17
N LEU A 63 -13.35 -17.69 5.67
CA LEU A 63 -12.12 -18.19 5.02
C LEU A 63 -12.31 -18.66 3.58
N PRO A 64 -13.39 -19.37 3.21
CA PRO A 64 -13.62 -19.75 1.81
C PRO A 64 -13.74 -18.52 0.89
N GLU A 65 -14.38 -17.46 1.37
CA GLU A 65 -14.50 -16.20 0.63
C GLU A 65 -13.14 -15.53 0.44
N LEU A 66 -12.32 -15.50 1.49
CA LEU A 66 -10.93 -15.04 1.39
C LEU A 66 -10.15 -15.85 0.36
N GLY A 67 -10.23 -17.19 0.44
CA GLY A 67 -9.56 -18.08 -0.51
C GLY A 67 -10.00 -17.83 -1.94
N ARG A 68 -11.30 -17.61 -2.16
CA ARG A 68 -11.85 -17.25 -3.46
C ARG A 68 -11.30 -15.92 -3.97
N GLN A 69 -11.36 -14.88 -3.15
CA GLN A 69 -10.88 -13.53 -3.53
C GLN A 69 -9.40 -13.53 -3.88
N LEU A 70 -8.57 -14.18 -3.06
CA LEU A 70 -7.12 -14.26 -3.31
C LEU A 70 -6.82 -15.15 -4.51
N GLY A 71 -7.47 -16.31 -4.65
CA GLY A 71 -7.28 -17.24 -5.77
C GLY A 71 -7.66 -16.61 -7.11
N PHE A 72 -8.85 -16.02 -7.23
CA PHE A 72 -9.26 -15.32 -8.45
C PHE A 72 -8.37 -14.11 -8.74
N GLY A 73 -8.00 -13.34 -7.71
CA GLY A 73 -7.09 -12.20 -7.85
C GLY A 73 -5.72 -12.61 -8.39
N LEU A 74 -5.16 -13.71 -7.86
CA LEU A 74 -3.88 -14.26 -8.33
C LEU A 74 -3.95 -14.70 -9.79
N VAL A 75 -4.93 -15.53 -10.14
CA VAL A 75 -5.10 -16.05 -11.51
C VAL A 75 -5.34 -14.92 -12.50
N ALA A 76 -6.26 -14.01 -12.19
CA ALA A 76 -6.56 -12.86 -13.02
C ALA A 76 -5.32 -11.94 -13.18
N GLY A 77 -4.56 -11.73 -12.11
CA GLY A 77 -3.33 -10.95 -12.15
C GLY A 77 -2.25 -11.55 -13.04
N ILE A 78 -2.06 -12.86 -12.96
CA ILE A 78 -1.12 -13.58 -13.83
C ILE A 78 -1.56 -13.47 -15.29
N ILE A 79 -2.80 -13.82 -15.60
CA ILE A 79 -3.32 -13.77 -16.97
C ILE A 79 -3.30 -12.33 -17.51
N GLY A 80 -3.80 -11.37 -16.73
CA GLY A 80 -3.84 -9.96 -17.11
C GLY A 80 -2.46 -9.35 -17.31
N GLY A 81 -1.49 -9.69 -16.44
CA GLY A 81 -0.10 -9.26 -16.57
C GLY A 81 0.57 -9.77 -17.84
N PHE A 82 0.43 -11.07 -18.12
CA PHE A 82 0.93 -11.67 -19.36
C PHE A 82 0.27 -11.07 -20.61
N LEU A 83 -1.05 -10.91 -20.60
CA LEU A 83 -1.81 -10.35 -21.70
C LEU A 83 -1.40 -8.90 -21.98
N THR A 84 -1.30 -8.08 -20.92
CA THR A 84 -0.87 -6.68 -21.04
C THR A 84 0.56 -6.58 -21.56
N ALA A 85 1.49 -7.38 -21.04
CA ALA A 85 2.87 -7.43 -21.54
C ALA A 85 2.94 -7.87 -23.01
N PHE A 86 2.18 -8.90 -23.37
CA PHE A 86 2.09 -9.37 -24.76
C PHE A 86 1.57 -8.27 -25.70
N LEU A 87 0.50 -7.58 -25.31
CA LEU A 87 -0.08 -6.51 -26.11
C LEU A 87 0.88 -5.33 -26.26
N ILE A 88 1.53 -4.89 -25.18
CA ILE A 88 2.50 -3.79 -25.19
C ILE A 88 3.69 -4.13 -26.11
N ASN A 89 4.20 -5.35 -26.05
CA ASN A 89 5.36 -5.76 -26.86
C ASN A 89 5.00 -6.04 -28.33
N ARG A 90 3.75 -6.39 -28.64
CA ARG A 90 3.31 -6.77 -29.99
C ARG A 90 2.67 -5.65 -30.77
N VAL A 91 1.91 -4.79 -30.13
CA VAL A 91 1.18 -3.72 -30.80
C VAL A 91 2.12 -2.52 -31.02
N ARG A 92 2.22 -2.09 -32.28
CA ARG A 92 2.99 -0.89 -32.65
C ARG A 92 2.21 0.36 -32.22
N MET A 93 2.50 0.88 -31.04
CA MET A 93 1.90 2.10 -30.51
C MET A 93 2.91 3.25 -30.48
N PRO A 94 2.46 4.50 -30.63
CA PRO A 94 3.28 5.66 -30.28
C PRO A 94 3.77 5.57 -28.84
N VAL A 95 5.01 6.01 -28.60
CA VAL A 95 5.67 5.93 -27.28
C VAL A 95 4.83 6.57 -26.15
N SER A 96 4.10 7.64 -26.48
CA SER A 96 3.23 8.36 -25.54
C SER A 96 2.02 7.54 -25.06
N LEU A 97 1.62 6.48 -25.79
CA LEU A 97 0.44 5.69 -25.45
C LEU A 97 0.75 4.47 -24.55
N PHE A 98 2.01 4.08 -24.37
CA PHE A 98 2.35 2.92 -23.54
C PHE A 98 1.87 3.06 -22.10
N ALA A 99 2.08 4.22 -21.48
CA ALA A 99 1.71 4.46 -20.12
C ALA A 99 0.19 4.56 -19.89
N PRO A 100 -0.57 5.35 -20.68
CA PRO A 100 -2.03 5.34 -20.64
C PRO A 100 -2.64 3.96 -20.92
N PHE A 101 -2.07 3.19 -21.84
CA PHE A 101 -2.53 1.83 -22.14
C PHE A 101 -2.33 0.88 -20.96
N ALA A 102 -1.16 0.92 -20.30
CA ALA A 102 -0.89 0.13 -19.11
C ALA A 102 -1.87 0.47 -17.99
N MET A 103 -2.16 1.78 -17.78
CA MET A 103 -3.12 2.24 -16.80
C MET A 103 -4.55 1.78 -17.12
N ALA A 104 -4.99 1.92 -18.38
CA ALA A 104 -6.31 1.46 -18.81
C ALA A 104 -6.46 -0.06 -18.63
N SER A 105 -5.40 -0.82 -18.95
CA SER A 105 -5.36 -2.28 -18.75
C SER A 105 -5.45 -2.64 -17.26
N ALA A 106 -4.77 -1.91 -16.38
CA ALA A 106 -4.84 -2.11 -14.93
C ALA A 106 -6.24 -1.82 -14.38
N LEU A 107 -6.87 -0.72 -14.81
CA LEU A 107 -8.24 -0.38 -14.41
C LEU A 107 -9.25 -1.42 -14.90
N LEU A 108 -9.11 -1.88 -16.14
CA LEU A 108 -9.95 -2.93 -16.70
C LEU A 108 -9.80 -4.24 -15.93
N LEU A 109 -8.55 -4.66 -15.66
CA LEU A 109 -8.25 -5.86 -14.90
C LEU A 109 -8.81 -5.78 -13.48
N PHE A 110 -8.64 -4.65 -12.81
CA PHE A 110 -9.20 -4.40 -11.48
C PHE A 110 -10.71 -4.63 -11.45
N ASN A 111 -11.43 -3.95 -12.36
CA ASN A 111 -12.89 -4.02 -12.38
C ASN A 111 -13.40 -5.42 -12.78
N LEU A 112 -12.82 -6.05 -13.81
CA LEU A 112 -13.23 -7.39 -14.23
C LEU A 112 -13.01 -8.40 -13.11
N THR A 113 -11.84 -8.35 -12.43
CA THR A 113 -11.56 -9.25 -11.32
C THR A 113 -12.52 -9.04 -10.15
N SER A 114 -12.84 -7.78 -9.83
CA SER A 114 -13.78 -7.44 -8.76
C SER A 114 -15.20 -7.92 -9.06
N ILE A 115 -15.68 -7.77 -10.30
CA ILE A 115 -17.01 -8.28 -10.73
C ILE A 115 -17.07 -9.81 -10.62
N MET A 116 -15.96 -10.51 -10.90
CA MET A 116 -15.87 -11.97 -10.77
C MET A 116 -15.73 -12.43 -9.30
N GLY A 117 -15.72 -11.52 -8.34
CA GLY A 117 -15.57 -11.81 -6.92
C GLY A 117 -14.14 -12.10 -6.50
N GLY A 118 -13.14 -11.68 -7.29
CA GLY A 118 -11.73 -11.72 -6.95
C GLY A 118 -11.22 -10.39 -6.40
N SER A 119 -10.03 -10.41 -5.78
CA SER A 119 -9.36 -9.18 -5.34
C SER A 119 -8.73 -8.45 -6.54
N GLY A 120 -9.36 -7.36 -7.00
CA GLY A 120 -8.83 -6.51 -8.07
C GLY A 120 -7.48 -5.87 -7.69
N PHE A 121 -7.28 -5.53 -6.42
CA PHE A 121 -6.02 -4.99 -5.91
C PHE A 121 -4.87 -5.99 -6.05
N LEU A 122 -5.10 -7.25 -5.66
CA LEU A 122 -4.11 -8.32 -5.81
C LEU A 122 -3.82 -8.59 -7.30
N ALA A 123 -4.85 -8.60 -8.14
CA ALA A 123 -4.70 -8.82 -9.57
C ALA A 123 -3.83 -7.75 -10.21
N VAL A 124 -4.08 -6.47 -9.94
CA VAL A 124 -3.28 -5.36 -10.48
C VAL A 124 -1.86 -5.37 -9.95
N PHE A 125 -1.66 -5.68 -8.66
CA PHE A 125 -0.33 -5.81 -8.07
C PHE A 125 0.50 -6.87 -8.78
N ILE A 126 -0.04 -8.08 -8.96
CA ILE A 126 0.65 -9.19 -9.64
C ILE A 126 0.89 -8.86 -11.12
N ALA A 127 -0.11 -8.28 -11.78
CA ALA A 127 0.04 -7.86 -13.18
C ALA A 127 1.14 -6.81 -13.34
N GLY A 128 1.22 -5.84 -12.42
CA GLY A 128 2.26 -4.81 -12.42
C GLY A 128 3.66 -5.38 -12.20
N ALA A 129 3.81 -6.33 -11.27
CA ALA A 129 5.08 -7.03 -11.04
C ALA A 129 5.54 -7.80 -12.29
N LEU A 130 4.64 -8.56 -12.91
CA LEU A 130 4.93 -9.30 -14.15
C LEU A 130 5.23 -8.36 -15.32
N LEU A 131 4.53 -7.23 -15.43
CA LEU A 131 4.74 -6.26 -16.48
C LEU A 131 6.14 -5.64 -16.39
N ARG A 132 6.60 -5.30 -15.18
CA ARG A 132 7.96 -4.77 -14.93
C ARG A 132 9.03 -5.66 -15.55
N ASP A 133 8.93 -6.98 -15.33
CA ASP A 133 9.94 -7.94 -15.74
C ASP A 133 9.86 -8.30 -17.23
N ARG A 134 8.69 -8.10 -17.84
CA ARG A 134 8.41 -8.55 -19.21
C ARG A 134 8.35 -7.45 -20.25
N MET A 135 8.30 -6.20 -19.85
CA MET A 135 8.42 -5.08 -20.77
C MET A 135 9.86 -4.97 -21.28
N THR A 136 10.03 -5.03 -22.59
CA THR A 136 11.35 -4.88 -23.22
C THR A 136 11.74 -3.43 -23.48
N HIS A 137 10.75 -2.54 -23.55
CA HIS A 137 10.96 -1.13 -23.88
C HIS A 137 10.09 -0.21 -23.01
N GLN A 138 10.58 1.01 -22.75
CA GLN A 138 9.82 2.11 -22.13
C GLN A 138 9.37 1.91 -20.66
N THR A 139 9.90 0.89 -19.95
CA THR A 139 9.53 0.59 -18.57
C THR A 139 9.66 1.82 -17.67
N GLU A 140 10.75 2.58 -17.82
CA GLU A 140 10.99 3.76 -16.99
C GLU A 140 9.97 4.87 -17.25
N ARG A 141 9.55 5.10 -18.50
CA ARG A 141 8.51 6.09 -18.83
C ARG A 141 7.14 5.71 -18.29
N VAL A 142 6.78 4.41 -18.39
CA VAL A 142 5.55 3.90 -17.80
C VAL A 142 5.57 4.09 -16.28
N ARG A 143 6.69 3.80 -15.64
CA ARG A 143 6.87 4.00 -14.20
C ARG A 143 6.73 5.46 -13.80
N GLN A 144 7.44 6.39 -14.45
CA GLN A 144 7.38 7.83 -14.16
C GLN A 144 5.97 8.40 -14.32
N PHE A 145 5.24 7.96 -15.34
CA PHE A 145 3.86 8.36 -15.54
C PHE A 145 2.96 7.90 -14.39
N HIS A 146 3.08 6.63 -13.98
CA HIS A 146 2.30 6.10 -12.86
C HIS A 146 2.69 6.73 -11.54
N ASP A 147 3.99 6.99 -11.30
CA ASP A 147 4.47 7.73 -10.15
C ASP A 147 3.79 9.12 -10.08
N GLY A 148 3.73 9.84 -11.21
CA GLY A 148 3.07 11.16 -11.28
C GLY A 148 1.57 11.11 -10.99
N ILE A 149 0.85 10.15 -11.58
CA ILE A 149 -0.58 9.96 -11.31
C ILE A 149 -0.83 9.55 -9.86
N SER A 150 -0.02 8.65 -9.31
CA SER A 150 -0.08 8.26 -7.90
C SER A 150 0.01 9.47 -6.97
N TRP A 151 0.95 10.38 -7.26
CA TRP A 151 1.10 11.63 -6.52
C TRP A 151 -0.15 12.49 -6.55
N ILE A 152 -0.63 12.78 -7.75
CA ILE A 152 -1.83 13.60 -7.93
C ILE A 152 -3.02 12.95 -7.21
N SER A 153 -3.21 11.64 -7.41
CA SER A 153 -4.29 10.89 -6.77
C SER A 153 -4.20 10.94 -5.24
N GLN A 154 -3.00 10.82 -4.69
CA GLN A 154 -2.78 10.88 -3.24
C GLN A 154 -3.08 12.28 -2.69
N ILE A 155 -2.63 13.34 -3.36
CA ILE A 155 -2.92 14.73 -2.97
C ILE A 155 -4.43 14.99 -3.00
N VAL A 156 -5.10 14.63 -4.10
CA VAL A 156 -6.54 14.81 -4.26
C VAL A 156 -7.31 14.03 -3.20
N LEU A 157 -6.91 12.78 -2.94
CA LEU A 157 -7.56 11.95 -1.95
C LEU A 157 -7.41 12.51 -0.54
N PHE A 158 -6.20 12.90 -0.11
CA PHE A 158 -6.01 13.54 1.19
C PHE A 158 -6.75 14.88 1.32
N LEU A 159 -6.84 15.65 0.22
CA LEU A 159 -7.62 16.89 0.21
C LEU A 159 -9.11 16.60 0.45
N ILE A 160 -9.69 15.66 -0.30
CA ILE A 160 -11.10 15.27 -0.15
C ILE A 160 -11.36 14.73 1.26
N LEU A 161 -10.50 13.85 1.74
CA LEU A 161 -10.63 13.26 3.08
C LEU A 161 -10.49 14.32 4.19
N GLY A 162 -9.59 15.29 4.01
CA GLY A 162 -9.46 16.42 4.93
C GLY A 162 -10.70 17.32 4.96
N LEU A 163 -11.41 17.45 3.84
CA LEU A 163 -12.67 18.20 3.75
C LEU A 163 -13.87 17.45 4.39
N LEU A 164 -13.81 16.11 4.46
CA LEU A 164 -14.84 15.31 5.13
C LEU A 164 -14.76 15.38 6.66
N VAL A 165 -13.62 15.74 7.20
CA VAL A 165 -13.41 15.82 8.66
C VAL A 165 -14.17 16.98 9.27
N THR A 166 -14.94 16.71 10.33
CA THR A 166 -15.58 17.74 11.12
C THR A 166 -14.67 18.14 12.29
N PRO A 167 -14.08 19.35 12.31
CA PRO A 167 -13.05 19.69 13.32
C PRO A 167 -13.49 19.54 14.77
N LYS A 168 -14.77 19.80 15.07
CA LYS A 168 -15.32 19.67 16.43
C LYS A 168 -15.37 18.21 16.90
N GLU A 169 -15.77 17.29 16.01
CA GLU A 169 -15.86 15.86 16.31
C GLU A 169 -14.48 15.23 16.36
N LEU A 170 -13.59 15.66 15.46
CA LEU A 170 -12.19 15.20 15.42
C LEU A 170 -11.47 15.44 16.77
N VAL A 171 -11.61 16.63 17.36
CA VAL A 171 -10.94 16.95 18.63
C VAL A 171 -11.36 15.99 19.74
N ALA A 172 -12.61 15.58 19.78
CA ALA A 172 -13.11 14.61 20.76
C ALA A 172 -12.49 13.21 20.58
N GLN A 173 -12.13 12.84 19.34
CA GLN A 173 -11.55 11.54 19.01
C GLN A 173 -10.02 11.49 19.08
N ILE A 174 -9.33 12.62 19.25
CA ILE A 174 -7.86 12.67 19.34
C ILE A 174 -7.30 11.73 20.43
N PRO A 175 -7.79 11.71 21.68
CA PRO A 175 -7.20 10.85 22.71
C PRO A 175 -7.30 9.37 22.37
N LEU A 176 -8.45 8.94 21.85
CA LEU A 176 -8.68 7.56 21.41
C LEU A 176 -7.78 7.23 20.19
N GLY A 177 -7.74 8.10 19.20
CA GLY A 177 -6.91 7.94 18.01
C GLY A 177 -5.42 7.85 18.33
N LEU A 178 -4.92 8.68 19.27
CA LEU A 178 -3.53 8.62 19.74
C LEU A 178 -3.22 7.31 20.46
N GLY A 179 -4.13 6.83 21.33
CA GLY A 179 -3.98 5.55 22.02
C GLY A 179 -3.90 4.38 21.04
N ILE A 180 -4.82 4.34 20.07
CA ILE A 180 -4.83 3.32 19.01
C ILE A 180 -3.56 3.43 18.15
N ALA A 181 -3.16 4.63 17.73
CA ALA A 181 -1.94 4.85 16.96
C ALA A 181 -0.70 4.33 17.71
N ALA A 182 -0.58 4.62 18.99
CA ALA A 182 0.53 4.15 19.83
C ALA A 182 0.58 2.62 19.87
N VAL A 183 -0.54 1.95 20.15
CA VAL A 183 -0.60 0.48 20.16
C VAL A 183 -0.24 -0.09 18.79
N LEU A 184 -0.77 0.48 17.73
CA LEU A 184 -0.55 -0.02 16.38
C LEU A 184 0.88 0.19 15.89
N ILE A 185 1.52 1.31 16.23
CA ILE A 185 2.89 1.64 15.78
C ILE A 185 3.94 0.91 16.64
N PHE A 186 3.76 0.92 17.96
CA PHE A 186 4.82 0.43 18.87
C PHE A 186 4.66 -1.03 19.30
N ILE A 187 3.47 -1.62 19.16
CA ILE A 187 3.20 -2.99 19.60
C ILE A 187 2.78 -3.86 18.42
N ALA A 188 1.63 -3.57 17.82
CA ALA A 188 1.02 -4.47 16.85
C ALA A 188 1.91 -4.65 15.61
N ARG A 189 2.46 -3.57 15.08
CA ARG A 189 3.28 -3.59 13.87
C ARG A 189 4.63 -4.31 14.08
N PRO A 190 5.45 -3.99 15.10
CA PRO A 190 6.68 -4.73 15.38
C PRO A 190 6.44 -6.22 15.65
N VAL A 191 5.39 -6.56 16.40
CA VAL A 191 5.04 -7.96 16.66
C VAL A 191 4.64 -8.68 15.39
N ALA A 192 3.77 -8.09 14.57
CA ALA A 192 3.34 -8.67 13.29
C ALA A 192 4.53 -8.87 12.33
N ALA A 193 5.41 -7.88 12.18
CA ALA A 193 6.61 -7.97 11.35
C ALA A 193 7.54 -9.07 11.84
N SER A 194 7.81 -9.14 13.15
CA SER A 194 8.68 -10.15 13.74
C SER A 194 8.12 -11.57 13.55
N LEU A 195 6.82 -11.78 13.75
CA LEU A 195 6.19 -13.08 13.57
C LEU A 195 6.17 -13.52 12.09
N SER A 196 5.85 -12.59 11.18
CA SER A 196 5.77 -12.89 9.75
C SER A 196 7.14 -13.17 9.14
N LEU A 197 8.18 -12.50 9.61
CA LEU A 197 9.54 -12.60 9.06
C LEU A 197 10.39 -13.67 9.77
N ALA A 198 9.95 -14.19 10.92
CA ALA A 198 10.68 -15.22 11.67
C ALA A 198 11.10 -16.45 10.84
N PRO A 199 10.25 -16.99 9.92
CA PRO A 199 10.62 -18.14 9.10
C PRO A 199 11.73 -17.86 8.09
N PHE A 200 11.90 -16.61 7.67
CA PHE A 200 12.79 -16.21 6.57
C PHE A 200 14.22 -15.88 6.99
N ARG A 201 14.57 -16.04 8.29
CA ARG A 201 15.90 -15.74 8.85
C ARG A 201 16.43 -14.34 8.53
N ILE A 202 15.52 -13.38 8.39
CA ILE A 202 15.86 -11.97 8.16
C ILE A 202 16.48 -11.39 9.43
N GLY A 203 17.53 -10.58 9.29
CA GLY A 203 18.24 -9.99 10.42
C GLY A 203 17.33 -9.09 11.28
N TRP A 204 17.56 -9.04 12.59
CA TRP A 204 16.73 -8.27 13.53
C TRP A 204 16.64 -6.77 13.16
N ARG A 205 17.69 -6.21 12.57
CA ARG A 205 17.70 -4.79 12.11
C ARG A 205 16.71 -4.56 10.98
N GLN A 206 16.65 -5.49 10.04
CA GLN A 206 15.72 -5.44 8.92
C GLN A 206 14.28 -5.64 9.42
N GLN A 207 14.05 -6.60 10.33
CA GLN A 207 12.74 -6.80 10.96
C GLN A 207 12.28 -5.56 11.74
N ALA A 208 13.17 -4.93 12.50
CA ALA A 208 12.87 -3.70 13.24
C ALA A 208 12.54 -2.54 12.29
N PHE A 209 13.24 -2.43 11.15
CA PHE A 209 12.95 -1.43 10.14
C PHE A 209 11.61 -1.67 9.46
N ILE A 210 11.31 -2.90 9.02
CA ILE A 210 10.02 -3.25 8.41
C ILE A 210 8.89 -3.02 9.42
N GLY A 211 9.10 -3.38 10.69
CA GLY A 211 8.16 -3.08 11.77
C GLY A 211 7.92 -1.59 11.98
N TRP A 212 8.95 -0.76 11.81
CA TRP A 212 8.82 0.69 11.94
C TRP A 212 8.20 1.35 10.71
N VAL A 213 8.57 0.92 9.50
CA VAL A 213 8.14 1.50 8.21
C VAL A 213 6.73 1.04 7.86
N GLY A 214 5.79 1.31 8.74
CA GLY A 214 4.38 1.03 8.53
C GLY A 214 3.58 2.30 8.23
N LEU A 215 4.08 3.15 7.31
CA LEU A 215 3.35 4.36 6.91
C LEU A 215 1.93 4.01 6.49
N ARG A 216 0.97 4.69 7.09
CA ARG A 216 -0.44 4.52 6.76
C ARG A 216 -0.83 5.62 5.79
N GLY A 217 -1.15 5.22 4.56
CA GLY A 217 -1.57 6.15 3.51
C GLY A 217 -3.07 6.37 3.48
N ALA A 218 -3.53 6.68 2.30
CA ALA A 218 -4.92 6.99 2.02
C ALA A 218 -5.87 5.76 2.11
N VAL A 219 -5.36 4.56 1.88
CA VAL A 219 -6.17 3.32 1.86
C VAL A 219 -6.91 3.07 3.18
N PRO A 220 -6.29 3.15 4.38
CA PRO A 220 -7.00 3.00 5.63
C PRO A 220 -8.13 4.02 5.82
N ILE A 221 -7.93 5.26 5.40
CA ILE A 221 -8.97 6.30 5.53
C ILE A 221 -10.11 6.01 4.55
N PHE A 222 -9.79 5.61 3.31
CA PHE A 222 -10.80 5.18 2.35
C PHE A 222 -11.62 4.00 2.89
N LEU A 223 -10.96 3.00 3.50
CA LEU A 223 -11.65 1.87 4.11
C LEU A 223 -12.52 2.27 5.31
N ALA A 224 -12.15 3.32 6.02
CA ALA A 224 -12.95 3.85 7.13
C ALA A 224 -14.28 4.49 6.69
N ILE A 225 -14.45 4.80 5.39
CA ILE A 225 -15.72 5.26 4.85
C ILE A 225 -16.73 4.12 4.76
N ILE A 226 -16.29 2.87 4.49
CA ILE A 226 -17.16 1.72 4.32
C ILE A 226 -18.13 1.54 5.51
N PRO A 227 -17.66 1.45 6.77
CA PRO A 227 -18.57 1.32 7.90
C PRO A 227 -19.44 2.56 8.14
N VAL A 228 -19.05 3.74 7.68
CA VAL A 228 -19.84 4.98 7.84
C VAL A 228 -21.04 5.01 6.87
N ILE A 229 -20.88 4.45 5.66
CA ILE A 229 -21.95 4.38 4.66
C ILE A 229 -22.80 3.12 4.77
N SER A 230 -22.37 2.14 5.57
CA SER A 230 -23.13 0.93 5.87
C SER A 230 -24.33 1.25 6.76
N PRO A 231 -25.42 0.47 6.66
CA PRO A 231 -26.63 0.69 7.48
C PRO A 231 -26.46 0.37 8.96
N GLY A 232 -25.31 -0.10 9.38
CA GLY A 232 -25.00 -0.55 10.74
C GLY A 232 -24.82 0.57 11.79
N PRO A 233 -24.53 0.22 13.05
CA PRO A 233 -24.46 1.14 14.18
C PRO A 233 -23.17 1.98 14.24
N LEU A 234 -22.26 1.82 13.28
CA LEU A 234 -20.97 2.52 13.29
C LEU A 234 -21.16 4.00 12.90
N SER A 235 -20.70 4.87 13.78
CA SER A 235 -20.86 6.32 13.66
C SER A 235 -19.75 7.00 12.85
N SER A 236 -19.97 8.26 12.46
CA SER A 236 -18.97 9.15 11.86
C SER A 236 -17.67 9.23 12.66
N GLY A 237 -17.73 9.09 13.99
CA GLY A 237 -16.56 9.09 14.87
C GLY A 237 -15.53 8.00 14.57
N PHE A 238 -15.94 6.87 13.93
CA PHE A 238 -15.00 5.86 13.49
C PHE A 238 -14.03 6.38 12.42
N PHE A 239 -14.56 7.16 11.46
CA PHE A 239 -13.74 7.80 10.43
C PHE A 239 -12.72 8.76 11.04
N ASP A 240 -13.14 9.59 12.00
CA ASP A 240 -12.28 10.56 12.67
C ASP A 240 -11.15 9.90 13.45
N VAL A 241 -11.43 8.79 14.14
CA VAL A 241 -10.39 7.99 14.83
C VAL A 241 -9.34 7.47 13.85
N VAL A 242 -9.77 6.89 12.72
CA VAL A 242 -8.85 6.37 11.69
C VAL A 242 -8.05 7.50 11.08
N PHE A 243 -8.68 8.65 10.84
CA PHE A 243 -8.01 9.84 10.33
C PHE A 243 -6.89 10.30 11.26
N VAL A 244 -7.15 10.41 12.57
CA VAL A 244 -6.12 10.73 13.57
C VAL A 244 -4.96 9.73 13.54
N VAL A 245 -5.27 8.42 13.50
CA VAL A 245 -4.25 7.36 13.43
C VAL A 245 -3.35 7.52 12.21
N VAL A 246 -3.93 7.84 11.05
CA VAL A 246 -3.16 8.03 9.81
C VAL A 246 -2.29 9.28 9.88
N ILE A 247 -2.83 10.41 10.34
CA ILE A 247 -2.05 11.65 10.48
C ILE A 247 -0.86 11.46 11.44
N VAL A 248 -1.09 10.82 12.59
CA VAL A 248 -0.02 10.51 13.55
C VAL A 248 1.05 9.61 12.92
N SER A 249 0.64 8.59 12.18
CA SER A 249 1.55 7.70 11.46
C SER A 249 2.39 8.47 10.43
N LEU A 250 1.75 9.30 9.60
CA LEU A 250 2.43 10.09 8.57
C LEU A 250 3.45 11.06 9.18
N ILE A 251 3.09 11.76 10.25
CA ILE A 251 4.00 12.69 10.92
C ILE A 251 5.14 11.94 11.59
N LEU A 252 4.82 10.96 12.45
CA LEU A 252 5.83 10.28 13.26
C LEU A 252 6.75 9.42 12.39
N GLN A 253 6.20 8.51 11.59
CA GLN A 253 6.97 7.56 10.81
C GLN A 253 7.55 8.22 9.56
N GLY A 254 6.83 9.13 8.88
CA GLY A 254 7.30 9.85 7.71
C GLY A 254 8.56 10.69 7.98
N TRP A 255 8.64 11.35 9.13
CA TRP A 255 9.83 12.10 9.52
C TRP A 255 10.99 11.23 9.96
N THR A 256 10.70 10.12 10.63
CA THR A 256 11.72 9.28 11.26
C THR A 256 12.23 8.15 10.39
N ILE A 257 11.60 7.86 9.25
CA ILE A 257 11.97 6.74 8.37
C ILE A 257 13.46 6.76 7.99
N SER A 258 13.98 7.90 7.57
CA SER A 258 15.40 8.03 7.18
C SER A 258 16.34 8.00 8.38
N LEU A 259 15.89 8.52 9.53
CA LEU A 259 16.66 8.47 10.76
C LEU A 259 16.83 7.02 11.22
N VAL A 260 15.75 6.25 11.23
CA VAL A 260 15.74 4.84 11.62
C VAL A 260 16.55 3.98 10.64
N ALA A 261 16.43 4.22 9.32
CA ALA A 261 17.25 3.55 8.32
C ALA A 261 18.76 3.76 8.56
N ARG A 262 19.16 4.99 8.86
CA ARG A 262 20.55 5.34 9.20
C ARG A 262 20.99 4.68 10.50
N TRP A 263 20.19 4.77 11.55
CA TRP A 263 20.52 4.23 12.86
C TRP A 263 20.68 2.70 12.85
N LEU A 264 19.88 2.01 12.04
CA LEU A 264 19.97 0.56 11.87
C LEU A 264 21.07 0.13 10.86
N GLY A 265 21.73 1.09 10.17
CA GLY A 265 22.79 0.81 9.22
C GLY A 265 22.32 0.13 7.93
N LEU A 266 21.05 0.37 7.53
CA LEU A 266 20.38 -0.25 6.40
C LEU A 266 20.45 0.57 5.10
N ILE A 267 21.25 1.63 5.08
CA ILE A 267 21.48 2.43 3.89
C ILE A 267 22.61 1.81 3.08
N ALA A 268 22.37 1.58 1.79
CA ALA A 268 23.42 1.16 0.87
C ALA A 268 24.41 2.31 0.71
N GLU A 269 25.71 2.00 0.76
CA GLU A 269 26.73 2.95 0.37
C GLU A 269 26.58 3.20 -1.13
N PRO A 270 26.68 4.45 -1.63
CA PRO A 270 26.68 4.70 -3.05
C PRO A 270 27.82 3.88 -3.68
N GLU A 271 27.48 2.99 -4.60
CA GLU A 271 28.49 2.26 -5.39
C GLU A 271 29.44 3.29 -5.98
N GLY A 272 30.73 3.13 -5.71
CA GLY A 272 31.77 4.12 -5.84
C GLY A 272 31.70 4.95 -7.13
N GLY A 273 31.68 6.27 -6.97
CA GLY A 273 32.20 7.20 -7.96
C GLY A 273 31.34 7.56 -9.16
N ALA A 274 30.03 7.53 -9.07
CA ALA A 274 29.22 8.29 -10.03
C ALA A 274 29.16 9.75 -9.59
N GLU A 275 30.11 10.56 -10.09
CA GLU A 275 30.06 12.02 -10.04
C GLU A 275 28.69 12.49 -10.55
N LEU A 276 28.01 13.32 -9.74
CA LEU A 276 26.72 13.89 -10.09
C LEU A 276 26.83 14.63 -11.44
N PRO A 277 25.88 14.44 -12.39
CA PRO A 277 25.94 15.04 -13.72
C PRO A 277 25.92 16.58 -13.77
N PHE A 278 25.79 17.23 -12.64
CA PHE A 278 25.67 18.69 -12.53
C PHE A 278 27.01 19.43 -12.31
N GLU A 279 28.15 18.72 -12.12
CA GLU A 279 29.43 19.37 -11.91
C GLU A 279 30.24 19.65 -13.22
N LYS A 280 29.75 19.11 -14.35
CA LYS A 280 30.36 19.35 -15.68
C LYS A 280 29.84 20.58 -16.45
N ALA A 281 29.09 21.46 -15.81
CA ALA A 281 28.59 22.69 -16.44
C ALA A 281 29.32 23.97 -15.98
N LYS A 282 30.51 23.85 -15.46
CA LYS A 282 31.32 25.00 -15.01
C LYS A 282 32.77 24.95 -15.52
N ASP A 283 32.99 24.54 -16.78
CA ASP A 283 34.22 24.87 -17.51
C ASP A 283 33.89 25.29 -18.94
#